data_26b8c77af0adccae03e1b4c526a58240
#
_entry.id   26b8c77af0adccae03e1b4c526a58240
#
_cell.length_a   1.000
_cell.length_b   1.000
_cell.length_c   1.000
_cell.angle_alpha   90.00
_cell.angle_beta   90.00
_cell.angle_gamma   90.00
#
_symmetry.space_group_name_H-M   'P 1'
#
loop_
_entity.id
_entity.type
_entity.pdbx_description
1 polymer ?
#
loop_
_entity_poly.entity_id
_entity_poly.type
_entity_poly.pdbx_seq_one_letter_code
_entity_poly.pdbx_strand_id
1 'polypeptide(L)'
;MAISITQHHPIKENVFGEKTIMLSRNGNHQYWLGNDKTMKMPSVTGITKYADAGSFGAGVGWATKTIRANDGDLNSPRGLSQQSIETGTALHDAIDNFITNKTINEDSFLFTKWLEDFGKDKTWLASEQLLYIPELSVGGTVDALYFDPDDKSENGSIVLADWKTKEKASFEQYGASTKDFIQVAAYCVGLRAMQSIYSPDSAKIVYVFRDGSGIEVVDVDIEKYWEIFKACHKLHSLLK
;
A
#
# COMPACT_ATOMS: atom_id res chain seq x y z
N MET A 1 -9.01 17.44 -12.98
CA MET A 1 -10.13 16.48 -12.78
C MET A 1 -9.55 15.27 -12.08
N ALA A 2 -10.14 14.82 -10.98
CA ALA A 2 -9.65 13.62 -10.28
C ALA A 2 -9.90 12.40 -11.17
N ILE A 3 -8.86 11.63 -11.49
CA ILE A 3 -8.94 10.38 -12.25
C ILE A 3 -9.78 9.39 -11.44
N SER A 4 -10.77 8.79 -12.09
CA SER A 4 -11.60 7.74 -11.49
C SER A 4 -11.22 6.40 -12.11
N ILE A 5 -10.82 5.45 -11.28
CA ILE A 5 -10.54 4.08 -11.68
C ILE A 5 -11.75 3.23 -11.32
N THR A 6 -12.20 2.39 -12.25
CA THR A 6 -13.26 1.40 -12.02
C THR A 6 -12.75 0.05 -12.45
N GLN A 7 -12.87 -0.93 -11.58
CA GLN A 7 -12.46 -2.30 -11.85
C GLN A 7 -13.61 -3.26 -11.59
N HIS A 8 -13.74 -4.26 -12.46
CA HIS A 8 -14.69 -5.35 -12.34
C HIS A 8 -13.92 -6.59 -11.86
N HIS A 9 -14.28 -7.06 -10.68
CA HIS A 9 -13.64 -8.23 -10.08
C HIS A 9 -14.53 -9.45 -10.26
N PRO A 10 -14.07 -10.49 -10.99
CA PRO A 10 -14.72 -11.79 -10.96
C PRO A 10 -14.58 -12.40 -9.56
N ILE A 11 -15.70 -12.84 -8.98
CA ILE A 11 -15.77 -13.50 -7.67
C ILE A 11 -16.40 -14.89 -7.81
N LYS A 12 -16.06 -15.80 -6.90
CA LYS A 12 -16.74 -17.09 -6.82
C LYS A 12 -18.18 -16.89 -6.34
N GLU A 13 -19.07 -17.71 -6.89
CA GLU A 13 -20.54 -17.58 -6.84
C GLU A 13 -21.05 -17.53 -5.43
N ASN A 14 -20.77 -17.13 -4.40
CA ASN A 14 -21.49 -17.21 -3.12
C ASN A 14 -21.21 -16.10 -2.11
N VAL A 15 -20.29 -15.18 -2.40
CA VAL A 15 -19.96 -14.12 -1.43
C VAL A 15 -20.99 -12.98 -1.47
N PHE A 16 -21.53 -12.68 -2.67
CA PHE A 16 -22.51 -11.61 -2.90
C PHE A 16 -23.69 -12.02 -3.78
N GLY A 17 -23.82 -13.30 -4.16
CA GLY A 17 -24.83 -13.76 -5.11
C GLY A 17 -24.62 -13.28 -6.55
N GLU A 18 -23.53 -12.60 -6.85
CA GLU A 18 -23.16 -12.06 -8.16
C GLU A 18 -21.80 -12.61 -8.61
N LYS A 19 -21.62 -12.67 -9.94
CA LYS A 19 -20.36 -13.15 -10.55
C LYS A 19 -19.28 -12.08 -10.61
N THR A 20 -19.61 -10.83 -10.34
CA THR A 20 -18.70 -9.69 -10.48
C THR A 20 -19.03 -8.60 -9.47
N ILE A 21 -18.01 -8.09 -8.81
CA ILE A 21 -18.11 -6.88 -7.98
C ILE A 21 -17.54 -5.72 -8.79
N MET A 22 -18.21 -4.58 -8.78
CA MET A 22 -17.68 -3.33 -9.31
C MET A 22 -17.16 -2.45 -8.19
N LEU A 23 -15.88 -2.13 -8.27
CA LEU A 23 -15.20 -1.23 -7.35
C LEU A 23 -14.72 0.01 -8.11
N SER A 24 -14.81 1.17 -7.47
CA SER A 24 -14.28 2.40 -8.04
C SER A 24 -13.53 3.23 -7.02
N ARG A 25 -12.52 3.97 -7.49
CA ARG A 25 -11.68 4.88 -6.71
C ARG A 25 -11.49 6.20 -7.49
N ASN A 26 -11.54 7.33 -6.81
CA ASN A 26 -11.10 8.60 -7.39
C ASN A 26 -9.62 8.89 -7.08
N GLY A 27 -9.08 9.95 -7.67
CA GLY A 27 -7.69 10.37 -7.42
C GLY A 27 -7.37 10.76 -5.97
N ASN A 28 -8.39 10.98 -5.13
CA ASN A 28 -8.22 11.26 -3.69
C ASN A 28 -8.33 9.98 -2.84
N HIS A 29 -8.22 8.81 -3.43
CA HIS A 29 -8.35 7.50 -2.76
C HIS A 29 -9.63 7.36 -1.94
N GLN A 30 -10.74 7.84 -2.49
CA GLN A 30 -12.08 7.56 -1.99
C GLN A 30 -12.65 6.38 -2.76
N TYR A 31 -13.25 5.44 -2.05
CA TYR A 31 -13.69 4.15 -2.60
C TYR A 31 -15.21 4.01 -2.55
N TRP A 32 -15.76 3.35 -3.56
CA TRP A 32 -17.17 3.01 -3.67
C TRP A 32 -17.36 1.59 -4.17
N LEU A 33 -18.45 0.96 -3.68
CA LEU A 33 -18.97 -0.31 -4.15
C LEU A 33 -20.23 -0.07 -4.96
N GLY A 34 -20.42 -0.83 -6.05
CA GLY A 34 -21.60 -0.81 -6.91
C GLY A 34 -21.49 0.15 -8.10
N ASN A 35 -22.43 -0.04 -9.04
CA ASN A 35 -22.44 0.62 -10.34
C ASN A 35 -22.60 2.15 -10.25
N ASP A 36 -23.29 2.63 -9.24
CA ASP A 36 -23.71 4.04 -9.12
C ASP A 36 -22.88 4.82 -8.10
N LYS A 37 -21.77 4.26 -7.61
CA LYS A 37 -21.01 4.83 -6.49
C LYS A 37 -21.89 5.08 -5.24
N THR A 38 -22.88 4.23 -5.05
CA THR A 38 -23.90 4.39 -4.01
C THR A 38 -23.38 4.12 -2.62
N MET A 39 -22.44 3.21 -2.49
CA MET A 39 -21.85 2.83 -1.20
C MET A 39 -20.43 3.33 -1.08
N LYS A 40 -20.24 4.49 -0.42
CA LYS A 40 -18.91 5.01 -0.08
C LYS A 40 -18.32 4.24 1.09
N MET A 41 -17.07 3.84 0.95
CA MET A 41 -16.34 3.08 1.95
C MET A 41 -15.18 3.86 2.55
N PRO A 42 -14.84 3.66 3.84
CA PRO A 42 -13.54 4.10 4.36
C PRO A 42 -12.40 3.36 3.64
N SER A 43 -11.24 4.00 3.56
CA SER A 43 -10.04 3.37 3.01
C SER A 43 -9.27 2.62 4.08
N VAL A 44 -8.56 1.56 3.67
CA VAL A 44 -7.60 0.85 4.55
C VAL A 44 -6.63 1.86 5.18
N THR A 45 -6.00 2.72 4.38
CA THR A 45 -5.07 3.76 4.88
C THR A 45 -5.71 4.76 5.84
N GLY A 46 -7.02 5.06 5.68
CA GLY A 46 -7.78 5.90 6.60
C GLY A 46 -7.97 5.25 7.96
N ILE A 47 -8.09 3.92 8.00
CA ILE A 47 -8.26 3.14 9.23
C ILE A 47 -6.91 2.92 9.94
N THR A 48 -5.83 2.65 9.19
CA THR A 48 -4.50 2.44 9.79
C THR A 48 -3.97 3.64 10.57
N LYS A 49 -4.53 4.85 10.36
CA LYS A 49 -4.19 6.04 11.16
C LYS A 49 -4.43 5.88 12.65
N TYR A 50 -5.34 5.02 13.05
CA TYR A 50 -5.60 4.74 14.47
C TYR A 50 -4.50 3.94 15.15
N ALA A 51 -3.64 3.28 14.39
CA ALA A 51 -2.44 2.63 14.91
C ALA A 51 -1.36 3.63 15.35
N ASP A 52 -1.42 4.86 14.87
CA ASP A 52 -0.47 5.94 15.19
C ASP A 52 -0.83 6.73 16.46
N ALA A 53 -1.83 6.30 17.24
CA ALA A 53 -2.32 7.05 18.41
C ALA A 53 -1.23 7.38 19.45
N GLY A 54 -0.12 6.63 19.47
CA GLY A 54 1.05 6.90 20.32
C GLY A 54 2.16 7.74 19.65
N SER A 55 2.07 8.07 18.36
CA SER A 55 3.15 8.70 17.60
C SER A 55 3.11 10.23 17.58
N PHE A 56 2.11 10.86 18.18
CA PHE A 56 1.96 12.32 18.16
C PHE A 56 3.21 13.04 18.70
N GLY A 57 3.77 12.58 19.80
CA GLY A 57 5.00 13.15 20.38
C GLY A 57 6.21 13.01 19.45
N ALA A 58 6.34 11.90 18.73
CA ALA A 58 7.42 11.69 17.77
C ALA A 58 7.29 12.64 16.57
N GLY A 59 6.08 12.87 16.07
CA GLY A 59 5.80 13.82 15.00
C GLY A 59 6.15 15.26 15.38
N VAL A 60 5.79 15.68 16.57
CA VAL A 60 6.15 17.01 17.12
C VAL A 60 7.66 17.13 17.28
N GLY A 61 8.32 16.11 17.83
CA GLY A 61 9.77 16.08 17.99
C GLY A 61 10.51 16.19 16.64
N TRP A 62 10.06 15.46 15.63
CA TRP A 62 10.60 15.54 14.28
C TRP A 62 10.41 16.95 13.68
N ALA A 63 9.21 17.52 13.75
CA ALA A 63 8.93 18.84 13.22
C ALA A 63 9.80 19.91 13.91
N THR A 64 9.93 19.85 15.22
CA THR A 64 10.77 20.78 16.00
C THR A 64 12.24 20.67 15.60
N LYS A 65 12.76 19.45 15.44
CA LYS A 65 14.13 19.21 14.98
C LYS A 65 14.35 19.74 13.57
N THR A 66 13.41 19.53 12.67
CA THR A 66 13.45 20.00 11.28
C THR A 66 13.48 21.54 11.22
N ILE A 67 12.61 22.22 11.96
CA ILE A 67 12.57 23.68 12.04
C ILE A 67 13.92 24.22 12.52
N ARG A 68 14.49 23.64 13.57
CA ARG A 68 15.81 24.05 14.09
C ARG A 68 16.94 23.84 13.08
N ALA A 69 16.91 22.74 12.31
CA ALA A 69 17.91 22.44 11.29
C ALA A 69 17.80 23.33 10.03
N ASN A 70 16.67 24.07 9.88
CA ASN A 70 16.39 24.96 8.76
C ASN A 70 16.18 26.41 9.24
N ASP A 71 17.07 26.89 10.12
CA ASP A 71 17.15 28.28 10.59
C ASP A 71 15.83 28.85 11.13
N GLY A 72 14.99 27.99 11.71
CA GLY A 72 13.69 28.37 12.27
C GLY A 72 12.54 28.47 11.27
N ASP A 73 12.73 28.03 10.02
CA ASP A 73 11.63 28.03 9.02
C ASP A 73 10.51 27.07 9.43
N LEU A 74 9.37 27.64 9.81
CA LEU A 74 8.17 26.92 10.26
C LEU A 74 7.51 26.08 9.14
N ASN A 75 7.82 26.35 7.86
CA ASN A 75 7.29 25.62 6.71
C ASN A 75 8.14 24.42 6.33
N SER A 76 9.36 24.33 6.83
CA SER A 76 10.31 23.27 6.46
C SER A 76 9.78 21.84 6.70
N PRO A 77 9.05 21.51 7.80
CA PRO A 77 8.47 20.18 7.98
C PRO A 77 7.44 19.83 6.92
N ARG A 78 6.61 20.82 6.52
CA ARG A 78 5.60 20.64 5.47
C ARG A 78 6.24 20.43 4.11
N GLY A 79 7.27 21.21 3.77
CA GLY A 79 8.03 21.07 2.52
C GLY A 79 8.66 19.69 2.38
N LEU A 80 9.35 19.20 3.40
CA LEU A 80 9.96 17.86 3.41
C LEU A 80 8.92 16.75 3.34
N SER A 81 7.78 16.89 4.02
CA SER A 81 6.69 15.92 3.91
C SER A 81 6.12 15.86 2.50
N GLN A 82 5.91 17.04 1.87
CA GLN A 82 5.40 17.13 0.50
C GLN A 82 6.37 16.51 -0.49
N GLN A 83 7.66 16.82 -0.40
CA GLN A 83 8.71 16.21 -1.23
C GLN A 83 8.74 14.67 -1.09
N SER A 84 8.58 14.17 0.15
CA SER A 84 8.53 12.72 0.40
C SER A 84 7.33 12.05 -0.27
N ILE A 85 6.17 12.71 -0.26
CA ILE A 85 4.95 12.23 -0.92
C ILE A 85 5.15 12.22 -2.45
N GLU A 86 5.69 13.30 -3.02
CA GLU A 86 5.94 13.41 -4.46
C GLU A 86 6.93 12.35 -4.95
N THR A 87 8.01 12.14 -4.20
CA THR A 87 9.00 11.09 -4.50
C THR A 87 8.37 9.69 -4.44
N GLY A 88 7.54 9.42 -3.43
CA GLY A 88 6.81 8.16 -3.32
C GLY A 88 5.85 7.95 -4.50
N THR A 89 5.04 8.96 -4.83
CA THR A 89 4.09 8.89 -5.95
C THR A 89 4.81 8.65 -7.28
N ALA A 90 5.90 9.36 -7.55
CA ALA A 90 6.68 9.18 -8.78
C ALA A 90 7.25 7.76 -8.92
N LEU A 91 7.69 7.15 -7.81
CA LEU A 91 8.14 5.76 -7.81
C LEU A 91 6.98 4.78 -8.10
N HIS A 92 5.83 4.95 -7.43
CA HIS A 92 4.64 4.12 -7.66
C HIS A 92 4.18 4.20 -9.12
N ASP A 93 4.09 5.40 -9.69
CA ASP A 93 3.69 5.61 -11.09
C ASP A 93 4.68 4.95 -12.06
N ALA A 94 5.98 5.02 -11.81
CA ALA A 94 7.00 4.39 -12.63
C ALA A 94 6.92 2.86 -12.56
N ILE A 95 6.69 2.29 -11.38
CA ILE A 95 6.52 0.84 -11.19
C ILE A 95 5.22 0.35 -11.86
N ASP A 96 4.11 1.05 -11.67
CA ASP A 96 2.84 0.71 -12.33
C ASP A 96 2.97 0.72 -13.85
N ASN A 97 3.60 1.74 -14.43
CA ASN A 97 3.87 1.81 -15.86
C ASN A 97 4.76 0.67 -16.35
N PHE A 98 5.75 0.25 -15.57
CA PHE A 98 6.58 -0.90 -15.91
C PHE A 98 5.78 -2.20 -15.86
N ILE A 99 4.99 -2.43 -14.82
CA ILE A 99 4.20 -3.67 -14.68
C ILE A 99 3.16 -3.77 -15.80
N THR A 100 2.45 -2.68 -16.06
CA THR A 100 1.30 -2.63 -16.99
C THR A 100 1.74 -2.53 -18.45
N ASN A 101 2.68 -1.64 -18.75
CA ASN A 101 3.04 -1.25 -20.12
C ASN A 101 4.46 -1.67 -20.52
N LYS A 102 5.23 -2.29 -19.61
CA LYS A 102 6.66 -2.61 -19.78
C LYS A 102 7.53 -1.39 -20.09
N THR A 103 7.08 -0.20 -19.66
CA THR A 103 7.82 1.04 -19.84
C THR A 103 8.89 1.19 -18.76
N ILE A 104 10.13 1.41 -19.17
CA ILE A 104 11.28 1.65 -18.28
C ILE A 104 11.46 3.17 -18.14
N ASN A 105 11.48 3.67 -16.92
CA ASN A 105 11.75 5.07 -16.61
C ASN A 105 13.23 5.24 -16.22
N GLU A 106 14.09 5.43 -17.22
CA GLU A 106 15.55 5.57 -17.04
C GLU A 106 15.95 6.83 -16.27
N ASP A 107 15.10 7.88 -16.27
CA ASP A 107 15.37 9.13 -15.56
C ASP A 107 15.14 9.03 -14.04
N SER A 108 14.46 7.98 -13.58
CA SER A 108 14.17 7.75 -12.16
C SER A 108 15.20 6.78 -11.54
N PHE A 109 16.17 7.31 -10.82
CA PHE A 109 17.17 6.48 -10.15
C PHE A 109 16.56 5.52 -9.10
N LEU A 110 15.49 5.90 -8.42
CA LEU A 110 14.79 5.04 -7.46
C LEU A 110 14.09 3.87 -8.16
N PHE A 111 13.46 4.14 -9.31
CA PHE A 111 12.86 3.10 -10.12
C PHE A 111 13.93 2.15 -10.67
N THR A 112 15.04 2.69 -11.20
CA THR A 112 16.16 1.87 -11.70
C THR A 112 16.68 0.96 -10.59
N LYS A 113 16.86 1.50 -9.39
CA LYS A 113 17.34 0.72 -8.24
C LYS A 113 16.34 -0.36 -7.82
N TRP A 114 15.04 -0.04 -7.75
CA TRP A 114 13.99 -1.01 -7.50
C TRP A 114 13.95 -2.11 -8.57
N LEU A 115 14.09 -1.74 -9.85
CA LEU A 115 14.07 -2.68 -10.96
C LEU A 115 15.24 -3.66 -10.89
N GLU A 116 16.45 -3.16 -10.64
CA GLU A 116 17.67 -3.96 -10.54
C GLU A 116 17.65 -4.92 -9.35
N ASP A 117 17.24 -4.44 -8.18
CA ASP A 117 17.37 -5.19 -6.93
C ASP A 117 16.14 -6.09 -6.67
N PHE A 118 15.00 -5.82 -7.30
CA PHE A 118 13.76 -6.55 -7.02
C PHE A 118 12.91 -6.85 -8.26
N GLY A 119 12.64 -5.84 -9.10
CA GLY A 119 11.52 -5.88 -10.05
C GLY A 119 11.72 -6.71 -11.30
N LYS A 120 12.97 -6.81 -11.82
CA LYS A 120 13.27 -7.33 -13.16
C LYS A 120 12.94 -8.81 -13.34
N ASP A 121 13.13 -9.63 -12.30
CA ASP A 121 13.01 -11.09 -12.36
C ASP A 121 11.64 -11.59 -11.85
N LYS A 122 10.67 -10.70 -11.64
CA LYS A 122 9.35 -11.08 -11.15
C LYS A 122 8.34 -11.29 -12.27
N THR A 123 7.52 -12.31 -12.11
CA THR A 123 6.34 -12.55 -12.98
C THR A 123 5.16 -11.75 -12.43
N TRP A 124 5.00 -10.51 -12.90
CA TRP A 124 3.95 -9.60 -12.49
C TRP A 124 2.58 -10.05 -12.97
N LEU A 125 1.59 -10.08 -12.07
CA LEU A 125 0.22 -10.51 -12.32
C LEU A 125 -0.75 -9.32 -12.42
N ALA A 126 -0.60 -8.33 -11.53
CA ALA A 126 -1.45 -7.16 -11.47
C ALA A 126 -0.74 -5.98 -10.81
N SER A 127 -1.19 -4.75 -11.13
CA SER A 127 -0.77 -3.50 -10.50
C SER A 127 -2.01 -2.65 -10.21
N GLU A 128 -1.93 -1.77 -9.18
CA GLU A 128 -3.02 -0.86 -8.78
C GLU A 128 -4.39 -1.56 -8.61
N GLN A 129 -4.35 -2.79 -8.05
CA GLN A 129 -5.53 -3.64 -7.92
C GLN A 129 -6.44 -3.13 -6.82
N LEU A 130 -7.68 -2.73 -7.15
CA LEU A 130 -8.69 -2.37 -6.15
C LEU A 130 -9.14 -3.60 -5.36
N LEU A 131 -9.41 -3.39 -4.07
CA LEU A 131 -9.94 -4.41 -3.20
C LEU A 131 -11.09 -3.90 -2.33
N TYR A 132 -11.86 -4.84 -1.83
CA TYR A 132 -12.94 -4.63 -0.88
C TYR A 132 -12.86 -5.67 0.24
N ILE A 133 -12.99 -5.23 1.48
CA ILE A 133 -13.07 -6.11 2.65
C ILE A 133 -14.55 -6.21 3.05
N PRO A 134 -15.26 -7.29 2.68
CA PRO A 134 -16.72 -7.37 2.83
C PRO A 134 -17.19 -7.23 4.27
N GLU A 135 -16.56 -7.94 5.19
CA GLU A 135 -16.94 -7.96 6.60
C GLU A 135 -16.82 -6.61 7.32
N LEU A 136 -15.97 -5.72 6.82
CA LEU A 136 -15.72 -4.41 7.41
C LEU A 136 -16.21 -3.25 6.54
N SER A 137 -16.67 -3.52 5.33
CA SER A 137 -17.07 -2.53 4.32
C SER A 137 -15.97 -1.48 4.06
N VAL A 138 -14.74 -1.95 3.82
CA VAL A 138 -13.53 -1.11 3.63
C VAL A 138 -12.97 -1.34 2.24
N GLY A 139 -12.56 -0.25 1.58
CA GLY A 139 -11.89 -0.29 0.28
C GLY A 139 -10.39 -0.02 0.37
N GLY A 140 -9.63 -0.51 -0.60
CA GLY A 140 -8.20 -0.29 -0.71
C GLY A 140 -7.68 -0.48 -2.13
N THR A 141 -6.40 -0.17 -2.33
CA THR A 141 -5.67 -0.45 -3.56
C THR A 141 -4.35 -1.12 -3.19
N VAL A 142 -4.06 -2.24 -3.84
CA VAL A 142 -2.79 -2.95 -3.72
C VAL A 142 -1.85 -2.43 -4.79
N ASP A 143 -0.60 -2.17 -4.42
CA ASP A 143 0.38 -1.66 -5.38
C ASP A 143 0.68 -2.70 -6.46
N ALA A 144 1.01 -3.94 -6.09
CA ALA A 144 1.18 -5.01 -7.07
C ALA A 144 1.04 -6.43 -6.52
N LEU A 145 0.88 -7.37 -7.46
CA LEU A 145 0.88 -8.81 -7.24
C LEU A 145 1.84 -9.48 -8.22
N TYR A 146 2.64 -10.43 -7.74
CA TYR A 146 3.51 -11.24 -8.58
C TYR A 146 3.44 -12.71 -8.21
N PHE A 147 3.82 -13.57 -9.15
CA PHE A 147 4.00 -14.99 -8.91
C PHE A 147 5.46 -15.26 -8.52
N ASP A 148 5.65 -15.98 -7.42
CA ASP A 148 6.94 -16.45 -6.93
C ASP A 148 6.99 -17.99 -7.04
N PRO A 149 7.76 -18.54 -8.00
CA PRO A 149 7.86 -19.99 -8.18
C PRO A 149 8.67 -20.68 -7.08
N ASP A 150 9.53 -19.91 -6.38
CA ASP A 150 10.47 -20.44 -5.38
C ASP A 150 9.93 -20.31 -3.95
N ASP A 151 8.72 -19.75 -3.78
CA ASP A 151 8.10 -19.70 -2.45
C ASP A 151 7.68 -21.10 -1.99
N LYS A 152 7.65 -21.27 -0.68
CA LYS A 152 7.54 -22.52 0.10
C LYS A 152 6.40 -23.48 -0.27
N SER A 153 5.54 -23.13 -1.23
CA SER A 153 4.50 -24.02 -1.74
C SER A 153 5.03 -24.87 -2.92
N GLU A 154 4.60 -26.11 -3.03
CA GLU A 154 5.00 -27.02 -4.14
C GLU A 154 4.66 -26.48 -5.53
N ASN A 155 3.80 -25.50 -5.64
CA ASN A 155 3.30 -24.92 -6.90
C ASN A 155 3.64 -23.43 -7.08
N GLY A 156 4.53 -22.86 -6.26
CA GLY A 156 4.76 -21.41 -6.18
C GLY A 156 3.63 -20.68 -5.45
N SER A 157 3.76 -19.39 -5.24
CA SER A 157 2.76 -18.59 -4.54
C SER A 157 2.49 -17.24 -5.21
N ILE A 158 1.32 -16.69 -4.96
CA ILE A 158 1.00 -15.30 -5.29
C ILE A 158 1.41 -14.43 -4.11
N VAL A 159 2.28 -13.47 -4.39
CA VAL A 159 2.82 -12.54 -3.38
C VAL A 159 2.27 -11.14 -3.63
N LEU A 160 1.71 -10.54 -2.57
CA LEU A 160 1.37 -9.12 -2.56
C LEU A 160 2.63 -8.31 -2.24
N ALA A 161 2.92 -7.30 -3.05
CA ALA A 161 4.01 -6.36 -2.81
C ALA A 161 3.48 -4.93 -2.67
N ASP A 162 4.00 -4.22 -1.67
CA ASP A 162 3.66 -2.82 -1.37
C ASP A 162 4.96 -2.01 -1.26
N TRP A 163 5.01 -0.86 -1.93
CA TRP A 163 6.20 -0.03 -2.04
C TRP A 163 6.20 1.11 -1.03
N LYS A 164 7.34 1.31 -0.39
CA LYS A 164 7.52 2.46 0.51
C LYS A 164 8.86 3.13 0.23
N THR A 165 8.87 4.45 0.10
CA THR A 165 10.13 5.20 0.11
C THR A 165 10.48 5.61 1.52
N LYS A 166 11.74 5.46 1.92
CA LYS A 166 12.21 5.80 3.27
C LYS A 166 13.66 6.28 3.26
N GLU A 167 14.02 7.13 4.21
CA GLU A 167 15.43 7.44 4.46
C GLU A 167 16.10 6.22 5.09
N LYS A 168 17.26 5.82 4.57
CA LYS A 168 18.00 4.65 5.05
C LYS A 168 18.31 4.74 6.54
N ALA A 169 18.85 5.87 6.99
CA ALA A 169 19.14 6.10 8.41
C ALA A 169 17.92 5.98 9.32
N SER A 170 16.73 6.40 8.83
CA SER A 170 15.47 6.24 9.55
C SER A 170 15.03 4.77 9.59
N PHE A 171 15.26 4.01 8.52
CA PHE A 171 14.96 2.58 8.50
C PHE A 171 15.90 1.81 9.43
N GLU A 172 17.19 2.08 9.41
CA GLU A 172 18.18 1.46 10.30
C GLU A 172 17.89 1.73 11.79
N GLN A 173 17.38 2.91 12.11
CA GLN A 173 17.06 3.30 13.48
C GLN A 173 15.72 2.73 13.99
N TYR A 174 14.67 2.70 13.15
CA TYR A 174 13.30 2.42 13.58
C TYR A 174 12.68 1.19 12.90
N GLY A 175 13.36 0.60 11.91
CA GLY A 175 12.85 -0.52 11.13
C GLY A 175 11.64 -0.17 10.25
N ALA A 176 10.92 -1.21 9.87
CA ALA A 176 9.65 -1.12 9.16
C ALA A 176 8.53 -0.55 10.06
N SER A 177 7.62 0.22 9.47
CA SER A 177 6.51 0.82 10.22
C SER A 177 5.42 -0.21 10.53
N THR A 178 4.98 -0.28 11.79
CA THR A 178 3.83 -1.11 12.18
C THR A 178 2.58 -0.80 11.33
N LYS A 179 2.38 0.45 10.96
CA LYS A 179 1.27 0.89 10.12
C LYS A 179 1.33 0.29 8.71
N ASP A 180 2.52 0.18 8.14
CA ASP A 180 2.71 -0.42 6.82
C ASP A 180 2.35 -1.92 6.86
N PHE A 181 2.77 -2.64 7.90
CA PHE A 181 2.37 -4.03 8.12
C PHE A 181 0.85 -4.21 8.24
N ILE A 182 0.18 -3.34 9.02
CA ILE A 182 -1.27 -3.38 9.21
C ILE A 182 -1.99 -3.14 7.89
N GLN A 183 -1.51 -2.18 7.09
CA GLN A 183 -2.05 -1.86 5.78
C GLN A 183 -1.97 -3.07 4.84
N VAL A 184 -0.80 -3.66 4.72
CA VAL A 184 -0.53 -4.77 3.80
C VAL A 184 -1.28 -6.04 4.21
N ALA A 185 -1.35 -6.34 5.50
CA ALA A 185 -2.16 -7.45 6.01
C ALA A 185 -3.65 -7.29 5.66
N ALA A 186 -4.20 -6.08 5.82
CA ALA A 186 -5.58 -5.79 5.44
C ALA A 186 -5.82 -5.95 3.93
N TYR A 187 -4.85 -5.56 3.10
CA TYR A 187 -4.92 -5.76 1.66
C TYR A 187 -4.97 -7.24 1.28
N CYS A 188 -4.09 -8.04 1.90
CA CYS A 188 -4.02 -9.47 1.67
C CYS A 188 -5.35 -10.15 2.01
N VAL A 189 -5.88 -9.88 3.20
CA VAL A 189 -7.17 -10.43 3.65
C VAL A 189 -8.32 -9.96 2.76
N GLY A 190 -8.31 -8.69 2.32
CA GLY A 190 -9.34 -8.15 1.43
C GLY A 190 -9.39 -8.89 0.08
N LEU A 191 -8.24 -9.12 -0.56
CA LEU A 191 -8.19 -9.89 -1.81
C LEU A 191 -8.63 -11.35 -1.63
N ARG A 192 -8.23 -11.99 -0.52
CA ARG A 192 -8.68 -13.34 -0.18
C ARG A 192 -10.20 -13.39 0.04
N ALA A 193 -10.75 -12.44 0.78
CA ALA A 193 -12.17 -12.38 1.10
C ALA A 193 -13.05 -12.12 -0.14
N MET A 194 -12.55 -11.36 -1.12
CA MET A 194 -13.20 -11.20 -2.42
C MET A 194 -13.17 -12.45 -3.27
N GLN A 195 -12.43 -13.48 -2.86
CA GLN A 195 -12.15 -14.66 -3.69
C GLN A 195 -11.63 -14.28 -5.08
N SER A 196 -10.79 -13.24 -5.11
CA SER A 196 -10.12 -12.79 -6.32
C SER A 196 -9.35 -13.95 -6.97
N ILE A 197 -9.24 -13.92 -8.30
CA ILE A 197 -8.36 -14.83 -9.03
C ILE A 197 -6.89 -14.67 -8.60
N TYR A 198 -6.55 -13.52 -8.04
CA TYR A 198 -5.24 -13.18 -7.46
C TYR A 198 -5.28 -13.21 -5.92
N SER A 199 -5.69 -14.33 -5.35
CA SER A 199 -5.66 -14.51 -3.89
C SER A 199 -4.22 -14.66 -3.41
N PRO A 200 -3.63 -13.68 -2.70
CA PRO A 200 -2.23 -13.76 -2.30
C PRO A 200 -2.03 -14.74 -1.15
N ASP A 201 -0.97 -15.54 -1.24
CA ASP A 201 -0.55 -16.49 -0.20
C ASP A 201 0.31 -15.81 0.86
N SER A 202 1.16 -14.88 0.43
CA SER A 202 2.08 -14.12 1.26
C SER A 202 2.11 -12.64 0.87
N ALA A 203 2.77 -11.83 1.69
CA ALA A 203 2.88 -10.40 1.43
C ALA A 203 4.24 -9.86 1.87
N LYS A 204 4.76 -8.90 1.10
CA LYS A 204 6.04 -8.23 1.34
C LYS A 204 5.90 -6.72 1.25
N ILE A 205 6.66 -6.00 2.07
CA ILE A 205 6.86 -4.56 1.94
C ILE A 205 8.26 -4.33 1.40
N VAL A 206 8.36 -3.58 0.31
CA VAL A 206 9.63 -3.24 -0.33
C VAL A 206 9.95 -1.77 -0.04
N TYR A 207 10.89 -1.54 0.86
CA TYR A 207 11.39 -0.21 1.16
C TYR A 207 12.48 0.16 0.16
N VAL A 208 12.24 1.22 -0.62
CA VAL A 208 13.23 1.81 -1.53
C VAL A 208 13.85 3.02 -0.86
N PHE A 209 15.15 2.99 -0.64
CA PHE A 209 15.84 4.07 0.04
C PHE A 209 16.03 5.28 -0.86
N ARG A 210 15.59 6.46 -0.35
CA ARG A 210 15.57 7.71 -1.14
C ARG A 210 16.95 8.20 -1.58
N ASP A 211 18.00 7.77 -0.91
CA ASP A 211 19.39 8.04 -1.29
C ASP A 211 19.93 7.11 -2.41
N GLY A 212 19.09 6.17 -2.87
CA GLY A 212 19.45 5.18 -3.89
C GLY A 212 20.42 4.08 -3.41
N SER A 213 20.67 3.98 -2.10
CA SER A 213 21.63 3.01 -1.56
C SER A 213 21.14 1.55 -1.63
N GLY A 214 19.89 1.31 -2.00
CA GLY A 214 19.33 -0.02 -2.15
C GLY A 214 17.88 -0.12 -1.72
N ILE A 215 17.46 -1.34 -1.51
CA ILE A 215 16.11 -1.70 -1.02
C ILE A 215 16.23 -2.59 0.22
N GLU A 216 15.13 -2.67 0.96
CA GLU A 216 14.93 -3.67 2.00
C GLU A 216 13.57 -4.33 1.81
N VAL A 217 13.53 -5.66 1.83
CA VAL A 217 12.31 -6.46 1.64
C VAL A 217 11.94 -7.11 2.95
N VAL A 218 10.72 -6.86 3.41
CA VAL A 218 10.26 -7.34 4.72
C VAL A 218 8.98 -8.16 4.55
N ASP A 219 8.97 -9.37 5.10
CA ASP A 219 7.79 -10.24 5.13
C ASP A 219 6.75 -9.73 6.13
N VAL A 220 5.48 -9.94 5.80
CA VAL A 220 4.35 -9.51 6.62
C VAL A 220 3.69 -10.69 7.31
N ASP A 221 3.62 -10.67 8.63
CA ASP A 221 2.78 -11.58 9.43
C ASP A 221 1.31 -11.14 9.28
N ILE A 222 0.65 -11.71 8.26
CA ILE A 222 -0.70 -11.30 7.86
C ILE A 222 -1.69 -11.49 9.01
N GLU A 223 -1.64 -12.60 9.72
CA GLU A 223 -2.60 -12.95 10.77
C GLU A 223 -2.49 -11.98 11.94
N LYS A 224 -1.28 -11.76 12.44
CA LYS A 224 -1.00 -10.82 13.52
C LYS A 224 -1.49 -9.40 13.20
N TYR A 225 -1.11 -8.88 12.03
CA TYR A 225 -1.42 -7.49 11.70
C TYR A 225 -2.86 -7.29 11.23
N TRP A 226 -3.54 -8.34 10.77
CA TRP A 226 -4.97 -8.33 10.55
C TRP A 226 -5.76 -8.13 11.85
N GLU A 227 -5.39 -8.80 12.94
CA GLU A 227 -6.03 -8.58 14.25
C GLU A 227 -5.91 -7.13 14.72
N ILE A 228 -4.75 -6.50 14.48
CA ILE A 228 -4.54 -5.09 14.82
C ILE A 228 -5.39 -4.19 13.91
N PHE A 229 -5.50 -4.51 12.61
CA PHE A 229 -6.38 -3.77 11.70
C PHE A 229 -7.84 -3.78 12.15
N LYS A 230 -8.36 -4.94 12.57
CA LYS A 230 -9.73 -5.05 13.11
C LYS A 230 -9.93 -4.18 14.35
N ALA A 231 -8.96 -4.10 15.24
CA ALA A 231 -9.02 -3.21 16.40
C ALA A 231 -9.05 -1.73 15.98
N CYS A 232 -8.23 -1.32 15.02
CA CYS A 232 -8.24 0.03 14.44
C CYS A 232 -9.58 0.34 13.78
N HIS A 233 -10.16 -0.59 13.04
CA HIS A 233 -11.47 -0.43 12.40
C HIS A 233 -12.59 -0.26 13.46
N LYS A 234 -12.57 -1.07 14.52
CA LYS A 234 -13.53 -0.91 15.62
C LYS A 234 -13.43 0.47 16.26
N LEU A 235 -12.21 0.95 16.52
CA LEU A 235 -12.00 2.30 17.06
C LEU A 235 -12.52 3.37 16.10
N HIS A 236 -12.21 3.26 14.81
CA HIS A 236 -12.76 4.15 13.79
C HIS A 236 -14.29 4.22 13.80
N SER A 237 -14.95 3.06 13.95
CA SER A 237 -16.42 2.98 13.96
C SER A 237 -17.04 3.58 15.22
N LEU A 238 -16.34 3.53 16.36
CA LEU A 238 -16.81 4.10 17.62
C LEU A 238 -16.65 5.62 17.72
N LEU A 239 -15.73 6.19 16.91
CA LEU A 239 -15.41 7.63 16.91
C LEU A 239 -16.15 8.42 15.80
N LYS A 240 -16.98 7.76 14.99
CA LYS A 240 -17.88 8.38 14.01
C LYS A 240 -19.28 8.54 14.58
#